data_9b3aac28a7c76403925e533f05218065
#
_entry.id   9b3aac28a7c76403925e533f05218065
#
_cell.length_a   1.000
_cell.length_b   1.000
_cell.length_c   1.000
_cell.angle_alpha   90.00
_cell.angle_beta   90.00
_cell.angle_gamma   90.00
#
_symmetry.space_group_name_H-M   'P 1'
#
loop_
_entity.id
_entity.type
_entity.pdbx_description
1 polymer ?
#
loop_
_entity_poly.entity_id
_entity_poly.type
_entity_poly.pdbx_seq_one_letter_code
_entity_poly.pdbx_strand_id
1 'polypeptide(L)'
;CSRSKDIIEYMLREQWFLHCQSMADEALAEVSSGRLQIVPPNFEIDWQRWLENCHDWCISRQLWWGHQIPAYNALDTSNNETIWLAAHSEEEALLKAKERLKSETVTLTRDPDVLDTWFSSALLPFSASNWPSEEYKQNYPLDLMETGHDILFFWVARMVMLGMKLTG
;
A
#
# COMPACT_ATOMS: atom_id res chain seq x y z
N CYS A 1 -9.06 -24.32 -6.50
CA CYS A 1 -8.33 -23.71 -5.37
C CYS A 1 -7.42 -24.73 -4.70
N SER A 2 -6.15 -24.39 -4.48
CA SER A 2 -5.21 -25.31 -3.80
C SER A 2 -5.55 -25.56 -2.33
N ARG A 3 -6.24 -24.62 -1.69
CA ARG A 3 -6.64 -24.69 -0.27
C ARG A 3 -7.97 -25.38 -0.07
N SER A 4 -9.05 -24.90 -0.71
CA SER A 4 -10.40 -25.43 -0.52
C SER A 4 -10.71 -26.65 -1.41
N LYS A 5 -9.89 -26.89 -2.47
CA LYS A 5 -10.12 -27.90 -3.51
C LYS A 5 -11.34 -27.63 -4.41
N ASP A 6 -12.01 -26.47 -4.21
CA ASP A 6 -13.13 -26.09 -5.06
C ASP A 6 -12.70 -25.60 -6.43
N ILE A 7 -13.63 -25.57 -7.37
CA ILE A 7 -13.46 -24.93 -8.67
C ILE A 7 -13.26 -23.42 -8.45
N ILE A 8 -12.34 -22.83 -9.22
CA ILE A 8 -12.11 -21.38 -9.20
C ILE A 8 -12.63 -20.78 -10.50
N GLU A 9 -13.25 -19.62 -10.39
CA GLU A 9 -13.79 -18.85 -11.51
C GLU A 9 -13.28 -17.41 -11.44
N TYR A 10 -13.19 -16.75 -12.60
CA TYR A 10 -12.89 -15.33 -12.66
C TYR A 10 -14.14 -14.51 -12.33
N MET A 11 -14.01 -13.58 -11.39
CA MET A 11 -15.08 -12.70 -10.97
C MET A 11 -14.62 -11.25 -11.06
N LEU A 12 -15.46 -10.40 -11.67
CA LEU A 12 -15.26 -8.96 -11.62
C LEU A 12 -15.66 -8.45 -10.24
N ARG A 13 -14.74 -7.76 -9.58
CA ARG A 13 -14.95 -7.16 -8.26
C ARG A 13 -14.16 -5.86 -8.16
N GLU A 14 -14.73 -4.86 -7.52
CA GLU A 14 -14.01 -3.64 -7.15
C GLU A 14 -12.87 -3.99 -6.20
N GLN A 15 -11.72 -3.38 -6.43
CA GLN A 15 -10.49 -3.60 -5.67
C GLN A 15 -9.77 -2.26 -5.47
N TRP A 16 -9.00 -2.19 -4.40
CA TRP A 16 -8.08 -1.07 -4.19
C TRP A 16 -6.77 -1.31 -4.92
N PHE A 17 -6.37 -0.32 -5.71
CA PHE A 17 -5.11 -0.34 -6.44
C PHE A 17 -4.23 0.84 -6.03
N LEU A 18 -2.94 0.59 -5.94
CA LEU A 18 -1.91 1.59 -5.80
C LEU A 18 -1.26 1.83 -7.17
N HIS A 19 -1.27 3.07 -7.65
CA HIS A 19 -0.58 3.46 -8.86
C HIS A 19 0.93 3.49 -8.60
N CYS A 20 1.67 2.56 -9.21
CA CYS A 20 3.07 2.32 -8.87
C CYS A 20 4.07 3.00 -9.81
N GLN A 21 3.69 3.41 -11.02
CA GLN A 21 4.66 3.81 -12.05
C GLN A 21 5.60 4.92 -11.60
N SER A 22 5.08 6.03 -11.06
CA SER A 22 5.95 7.13 -10.63
C SER A 22 6.93 6.74 -9.51
N MET A 23 6.48 5.92 -8.57
CA MET A 23 7.32 5.41 -7.49
C MET A 23 8.37 4.42 -8.00
N ALA A 24 8.02 3.62 -9.01
CA ALA A 24 8.96 2.71 -9.65
C ALA A 24 10.05 3.46 -10.41
N ASP A 25 9.68 4.53 -11.14
CA ASP A 25 10.63 5.39 -11.84
C ASP A 25 11.62 6.06 -10.88
N GLU A 26 11.12 6.55 -9.74
CA GLU A 26 11.96 7.11 -8.68
C GLU A 26 12.92 6.05 -8.10
N ALA A 27 12.42 4.84 -7.80
CA ALA A 27 13.23 3.74 -7.28
C ALA A 27 14.31 3.26 -8.28
N LEU A 28 14.03 3.29 -9.59
CA LEU A 28 15.01 3.03 -10.63
C LEU A 28 16.13 4.09 -10.64
N ALA A 29 15.74 5.35 -10.47
CA ALA A 29 16.70 6.45 -10.43
C ALA A 29 17.67 6.36 -9.23
N GLU A 30 17.21 5.82 -8.09
CA GLU A 30 18.06 5.61 -6.91
C GLU A 30 19.22 4.63 -7.19
N VAL A 31 18.93 3.51 -7.86
CA VAL A 31 19.96 2.54 -8.23
C VAL A 31 20.86 3.11 -9.34
N SER A 32 20.27 3.72 -10.37
CA SER A 32 21.05 4.30 -11.49
C SER A 32 21.99 5.42 -11.05
N SER A 33 21.63 6.19 -10.02
CA SER A 33 22.47 7.25 -9.45
C SER A 33 23.51 6.74 -8.45
N GLY A 34 23.43 5.46 -8.04
CA GLY A 34 24.31 4.86 -7.03
C GLY A 34 23.95 5.22 -5.59
N ARG A 35 22.84 5.92 -5.33
CA ARG A 35 22.36 6.19 -3.97
C ARG A 35 21.83 4.94 -3.28
N LEU A 36 21.21 4.03 -4.03
CA LEU A 36 20.87 2.68 -3.61
C LEU A 36 21.77 1.70 -4.37
N GLN A 37 22.44 0.81 -3.64
CA GLN A 37 23.31 -0.20 -4.23
C GLN A 37 22.74 -1.59 -3.99
N ILE A 38 22.69 -2.41 -5.04
CA ILE A 38 22.29 -3.81 -4.98
C ILE A 38 23.54 -4.69 -5.01
N VAL A 39 23.70 -5.52 -3.99
CA VAL A 39 24.87 -6.39 -3.87
C VAL A 39 24.39 -7.85 -3.77
N PRO A 40 24.87 -8.73 -4.65
CA PRO A 40 25.79 -8.49 -5.78
C PRO A 40 25.08 -7.79 -6.97
N PRO A 41 25.84 -7.04 -7.80
CA PRO A 41 25.26 -6.17 -8.83
C PRO A 41 24.55 -6.91 -9.97
N ASN A 42 24.72 -8.21 -10.11
CA ASN A 42 23.99 -8.99 -11.11
C ASN A 42 22.46 -8.94 -10.90
N PHE A 43 21.96 -8.64 -9.70
CA PHE A 43 20.54 -8.49 -9.41
C PHE A 43 19.96 -7.11 -9.78
N GLU A 44 20.80 -6.14 -10.19
CA GLU A 44 20.33 -4.87 -10.75
C GLU A 44 19.52 -5.07 -12.03
N ILE A 45 19.84 -6.12 -12.80
CA ILE A 45 19.09 -6.48 -14.02
C ILE A 45 17.65 -6.89 -13.66
N ASP A 46 17.47 -7.66 -12.58
CA ASP A 46 16.14 -8.06 -12.12
C ASP A 46 15.39 -6.86 -11.56
N TRP A 47 16.04 -6.01 -10.79
CA TRP A 47 15.50 -4.74 -10.30
C TRP A 47 14.95 -3.87 -11.44
N GLN A 48 15.78 -3.63 -12.45
CA GLN A 48 15.42 -2.84 -13.62
C GLN A 48 14.23 -3.45 -14.36
N ARG A 49 14.30 -4.73 -14.71
CA ARG A 49 13.24 -5.43 -15.45
C ARG A 49 11.89 -5.40 -14.77
N TRP A 50 11.86 -5.55 -13.43
CA TRP A 50 10.61 -5.55 -12.68
C TRP A 50 10.02 -4.15 -12.54
N LEU A 51 10.83 -3.13 -12.33
CA LEU A 51 10.34 -1.77 -12.12
C LEU A 51 10.00 -1.05 -13.43
N GLU A 52 10.73 -1.27 -14.52
CA GLU A 52 10.37 -0.74 -15.85
C GLU A 52 9.02 -1.24 -16.35
N ASN A 53 8.61 -2.42 -15.93
CA ASN A 53 7.33 -3.03 -16.28
C ASN A 53 6.38 -3.10 -15.07
N CYS A 54 6.49 -2.14 -14.16
CA CYS A 54 5.68 -2.14 -12.95
C CYS A 54 4.22 -1.87 -13.28
N HIS A 55 3.35 -2.77 -12.86
CA HIS A 55 1.91 -2.60 -12.95
C HIS A 55 1.34 -2.06 -11.65
N ASP A 56 0.14 -1.48 -11.73
CA ASP A 56 -0.60 -1.06 -10.55
C ASP A 56 -0.80 -2.24 -9.60
N TRP A 57 -0.56 -2.00 -8.34
CA TRP A 57 -0.60 -3.03 -7.32
C TRP A 57 -1.96 -3.10 -6.66
N CYS A 58 -2.67 -4.22 -6.84
CA CYS A 58 -3.88 -4.50 -6.08
C CYS A 58 -3.50 -4.75 -4.61
N ILE A 59 -3.94 -3.88 -3.71
CA ILE A 59 -3.61 -3.93 -2.29
C ILE A 59 -4.73 -4.47 -1.41
N SER A 60 -5.91 -4.75 -1.94
CA SER A 60 -7.01 -5.36 -1.20
C SER A 60 -7.02 -6.88 -1.31
N ARG A 61 -7.40 -7.54 -0.22
CA ARG A 61 -7.53 -9.01 -0.12
C ARG A 61 -8.81 -9.38 0.62
N GLN A 62 -9.50 -10.40 0.14
CA GLN A 62 -10.72 -10.93 0.73
C GLN A 62 -10.37 -12.05 1.71
N LEU A 63 -9.70 -11.69 2.81
CA LEU A 63 -9.25 -12.60 3.86
C LEU A 63 -9.94 -12.26 5.18
N TRP A 64 -10.09 -13.25 6.04
CA TRP A 64 -10.67 -13.06 7.38
C TRP A 64 -9.68 -12.48 8.39
N TRP A 65 -8.40 -12.54 8.08
CA TRP A 65 -7.32 -12.07 8.94
C TRP A 65 -6.40 -11.12 8.21
N GLY A 66 -6.07 -10.01 8.86
CA GLY A 66 -5.16 -8.98 8.34
C GLY A 66 -5.52 -7.59 8.83
N HIS A 67 -4.79 -6.59 8.34
CA HIS A 67 -5.12 -5.18 8.56
C HIS A 67 -6.30 -4.78 7.67
N GLN A 68 -7.44 -4.55 8.27
CA GLN A 68 -8.61 -4.08 7.55
C GLN A 68 -8.32 -2.71 6.93
N ILE A 69 -8.72 -2.54 5.67
CA ILE A 69 -8.53 -1.29 4.93
C ILE A 69 -9.19 -0.14 5.68
N PRO A 70 -8.47 0.95 5.98
CA PRO A 70 -8.99 2.10 6.72
C PRO A 70 -9.81 3.02 5.80
N ALA A 71 -10.76 2.45 5.07
CA ALA A 71 -11.63 3.15 4.14
C ALA A 71 -13.10 2.88 4.47
N TYR A 72 -13.92 3.89 4.25
CA TYR A 72 -15.35 3.88 4.53
C TYR A 72 -16.11 4.35 3.31
N ASN A 73 -17.14 3.60 2.93
CA ASN A 73 -18.16 4.05 2.01
C ASN A 73 -19.17 4.87 2.80
N ALA A 74 -19.32 6.13 2.44
CA ALA A 74 -20.27 7.06 3.05
C ALA A 74 -21.43 7.29 2.08
N LEU A 75 -22.63 6.95 2.53
CA LEU A 75 -23.88 7.14 1.80
C LEU A 75 -24.68 8.27 2.43
N ASP A 76 -24.97 9.31 1.66
CA ASP A 76 -26.00 10.29 2.00
C ASP A 76 -27.38 9.70 1.72
N THR A 77 -28.15 9.45 2.77
CA THR A 77 -29.49 8.84 2.65
C THR A 77 -30.54 9.80 2.09
N SER A 78 -30.26 11.08 1.96
CA SER A 78 -31.17 12.07 1.43
C SER A 78 -31.23 12.09 -0.11
N ASN A 79 -30.09 11.83 -0.79
CA ASN A 79 -29.95 11.91 -2.24
C ASN A 79 -29.33 10.67 -2.87
N ASN A 80 -28.97 9.64 -2.05
CA ASN A 80 -28.28 8.43 -2.46
C ASN A 80 -26.86 8.67 -3.07
N GLU A 81 -26.24 9.80 -2.77
CA GLU A 81 -24.86 10.05 -3.15
C GLU A 81 -23.91 9.22 -2.28
N THR A 82 -22.88 8.61 -2.89
CA THR A 82 -21.88 7.82 -2.19
C THR A 82 -20.48 8.32 -2.47
N ILE A 83 -19.65 8.34 -1.43
CA ILE A 83 -18.21 8.63 -1.55
C ILE A 83 -17.39 7.64 -0.74
N TRP A 84 -16.17 7.34 -1.22
CA TRP A 84 -15.16 6.65 -0.45
C TRP A 84 -14.22 7.64 0.23
N LEU A 85 -13.86 7.35 1.47
CA LEU A 85 -12.92 8.17 2.23
C LEU A 85 -12.07 7.31 3.17
N ALA A 86 -10.83 7.73 3.39
CA ALA A 86 -9.93 7.11 4.35
C ALA A 86 -9.98 7.86 5.69
N ALA A 87 -10.00 7.10 6.79
CA ALA A 87 -9.99 7.64 8.14
C ALA A 87 -9.42 6.62 9.15
N HIS A 88 -8.88 7.13 10.25
CA HIS A 88 -8.36 6.29 11.33
C HIS A 88 -9.47 5.70 12.22
N SER A 89 -10.62 6.37 12.29
CA SER A 89 -11.78 5.92 13.06
C SER A 89 -13.09 6.21 12.33
N GLU A 90 -14.17 5.58 12.79
CA GLU A 90 -15.52 5.81 12.26
C GLU A 90 -15.99 7.24 12.53
N GLU A 91 -15.64 7.81 13.71
CA GLU A 91 -15.97 9.18 14.07
C GLU A 91 -15.30 10.18 13.12
N GLU A 92 -14.01 9.99 12.82
CA GLU A 92 -13.29 10.82 11.85
C GLU A 92 -13.88 10.66 10.45
N ALA A 93 -14.24 9.44 10.07
CA ALA A 93 -14.90 9.15 8.80
C ALA A 93 -16.23 9.89 8.68
N LEU A 94 -17.04 9.89 9.73
CA LEU A 94 -18.34 10.56 9.75
C LEU A 94 -18.21 12.08 9.61
N LEU A 95 -17.26 12.67 10.30
CA LEU A 95 -16.99 14.12 10.18
C LEU A 95 -16.57 14.49 8.76
N LYS A 96 -15.60 13.78 8.20
CA LYS A 96 -15.15 13.99 6.82
C LYS A 96 -16.26 13.79 5.79
N ALA A 97 -17.11 12.79 6.01
CA ALA A 97 -18.21 12.48 5.10
C ALA A 97 -19.27 13.57 5.11
N LYS A 98 -19.69 14.05 6.29
CA LYS A 98 -20.65 15.16 6.43
C LYS A 98 -20.14 16.45 5.76
N GLU A 99 -18.87 16.77 5.95
CA GLU A 99 -18.24 17.92 5.33
C GLU A 99 -18.23 17.83 3.80
N ARG A 100 -17.85 16.67 3.25
CA ARG A 100 -17.73 16.47 1.80
C ARG A 100 -19.08 16.39 1.10
N LEU A 101 -20.02 15.65 1.69
CA LEU A 101 -21.38 15.48 1.16
C LEU A 101 -22.29 16.67 1.50
N LYS A 102 -21.86 17.55 2.40
CA LYS A 102 -22.66 18.67 2.92
C LYS A 102 -24.03 18.22 3.44
N SER A 103 -24.06 17.07 4.10
CA SER A 103 -25.26 16.41 4.60
C SER A 103 -25.08 15.95 6.04
N GLU A 104 -26.15 16.04 6.83
CA GLU A 104 -26.18 15.50 8.19
C GLU A 104 -26.68 14.04 8.24
N THR A 105 -27.30 13.55 7.15
CA THR A 105 -27.89 12.22 7.06
C THR A 105 -26.98 11.22 6.36
N VAL A 106 -25.81 10.98 6.95
CA VAL A 106 -24.78 10.10 6.39
C VAL A 106 -24.72 8.80 7.16
N THR A 107 -24.71 7.67 6.43
CA THR A 107 -24.40 6.33 6.96
C THR A 107 -23.05 5.86 6.45
N LEU A 108 -22.29 5.18 7.30
CA LEU A 108 -20.97 4.66 6.98
C LEU A 108 -20.96 3.14 6.91
N THR A 109 -20.23 2.62 5.96
CA THR A 109 -19.89 1.19 5.89
C THR A 109 -18.41 1.06 5.70
N ARG A 110 -17.70 0.45 6.66
CA ARG A 110 -16.27 0.20 6.55
C ARG A 110 -16.01 -0.88 5.51
N ASP A 111 -14.93 -0.73 4.73
CA ASP A 111 -14.49 -1.75 3.78
C ASP A 111 -14.18 -3.06 4.53
N PRO A 112 -14.77 -4.21 4.13
CA PRO A 112 -14.53 -5.49 4.78
C PRO A 112 -13.20 -6.13 4.39
N ASP A 113 -12.57 -5.68 3.32
CA ASP A 113 -11.32 -6.24 2.82
C ASP A 113 -10.14 -5.86 3.73
N VAL A 114 -9.06 -6.63 3.62
CA VAL A 114 -7.81 -6.36 4.34
C VAL A 114 -6.72 -5.97 3.35
N LEU A 115 -5.70 -5.29 3.86
CA LEU A 115 -4.52 -4.94 3.08
C LEU A 115 -3.69 -6.18 2.72
N ASP A 116 -3.08 -6.17 1.55
CA ASP A 116 -2.05 -7.13 1.16
C ASP A 116 -0.93 -7.18 2.20
N THR A 117 -0.46 -8.38 2.53
CA THR A 117 0.62 -8.59 3.50
C THR A 117 1.86 -7.78 3.14
N TRP A 118 2.20 -7.71 1.85
CA TRP A 118 3.35 -6.94 1.38
C TRP A 118 3.19 -5.43 1.55
N PHE A 119 1.98 -4.92 1.64
CA PHE A 119 1.74 -3.51 1.94
C PHE A 119 2.21 -3.18 3.36
N SER A 120 1.74 -3.91 4.35
CA SER A 120 2.18 -3.74 5.74
C SER A 120 3.67 -4.01 5.92
N SER A 121 4.20 -5.04 5.25
CA SER A 121 5.63 -5.39 5.29
C SER A 121 6.52 -4.30 4.69
N ALA A 122 6.03 -3.59 3.67
CA ALA A 122 6.78 -2.49 3.05
C ALA A 122 6.90 -1.26 3.94
N LEU A 123 6.03 -1.12 4.94
CA LEU A 123 6.09 -0.02 5.91
C LEU A 123 7.09 -0.29 7.05
N LEU A 124 7.54 -1.54 7.23
CA LEU A 124 8.30 -1.98 8.38
C LEU A 124 9.53 -1.12 8.69
N PRO A 125 10.40 -0.73 7.73
CA PRO A 125 11.64 -0.02 8.04
C PRO A 125 11.44 1.29 8.81
N PHE A 126 10.43 2.06 8.41
CA PHE A 126 10.17 3.37 9.04
C PHE A 126 9.09 3.29 10.12
N SER A 127 8.12 2.38 10.04
CA SER A 127 7.13 2.18 11.08
C SER A 127 7.76 1.62 12.38
N ALA A 128 8.73 0.71 12.26
CA ALA A 128 9.49 0.21 13.40
C ALA A 128 10.36 1.28 14.07
N SER A 129 10.64 2.37 13.35
CA SER A 129 11.37 3.54 13.84
C SER A 129 10.47 4.67 14.34
N ASN A 130 9.22 4.37 14.66
CA ASN A 130 8.20 5.31 15.15
C ASN A 130 7.69 6.35 14.13
N TRP A 131 7.79 6.09 12.82
CA TRP A 131 7.09 6.93 11.85
C TRP A 131 5.55 6.90 12.11
N PRO A 132 4.83 8.02 12.06
CA PRO A 132 5.21 9.33 11.53
C PRO A 132 5.78 10.34 12.55
N SER A 133 6.16 9.91 13.77
CA SER A 133 6.86 10.79 14.70
C SER A 133 8.25 11.13 14.13
N GLU A 134 8.78 12.31 14.42
CA GLU A 134 10.10 12.75 13.95
C GLU A 134 11.27 11.85 14.43
N GLU A 135 11.03 11.00 15.41
CA GLU A 135 12.02 10.07 15.96
C GLU A 135 12.51 9.06 14.91
N TYR A 136 11.69 8.73 13.91
CA TYR A 136 12.07 7.75 12.88
C TYR A 136 13.37 8.14 12.17
N LYS A 137 13.67 9.44 12.04
CA LYS A 137 14.87 9.96 11.37
C LYS A 137 16.19 9.55 12.03
N GLN A 138 16.14 9.03 13.26
CA GLN A 138 17.33 8.52 13.95
C GLN A 138 17.81 7.16 13.41
N ASN A 139 16.89 6.37 12.85
CA ASN A 139 17.14 4.99 12.42
C ASN A 139 16.75 4.72 10.96
N TYR A 140 16.17 5.69 10.29
CA TYR A 140 15.76 5.59 8.90
C TYR A 140 16.26 6.83 8.12
N PRO A 141 16.75 6.69 6.87
CA PRO A 141 16.80 5.44 6.07
C PRO A 141 17.79 4.41 6.62
N LEU A 142 17.57 3.13 6.25
CA LEU A 142 18.45 2.03 6.66
C LEU A 142 19.78 2.08 5.87
N ASP A 143 20.89 1.80 6.55
CA ASP A 143 22.21 1.70 5.91
C ASP A 143 22.38 0.39 5.13
N LEU A 144 21.74 -0.67 5.58
CA LEU A 144 21.85 -2.00 4.99
C LEU A 144 20.58 -2.81 5.21
N MET A 145 20.20 -3.55 4.15
CA MET A 145 19.20 -4.61 4.23
C MET A 145 19.73 -5.87 3.56
N GLU A 146 19.47 -7.01 4.17
CA GLU A 146 19.80 -8.31 3.61
C GLU A 146 18.55 -9.16 3.55
N THR A 147 18.32 -9.82 2.39
CA THR A 147 17.16 -10.69 2.16
C THR A 147 17.44 -11.68 1.02
N GLY A 148 16.57 -12.67 0.85
CA GLY A 148 16.58 -13.54 -0.32
C GLY A 148 16.23 -12.75 -1.60
N HIS A 149 16.90 -13.09 -2.71
CA HIS A 149 16.67 -12.40 -3.98
C HIS A 149 15.25 -12.64 -4.54
N ASP A 150 14.61 -13.72 -4.17
CA ASP A 150 13.25 -14.09 -4.58
C ASP A 150 12.17 -13.12 -4.09
N ILE A 151 12.46 -12.32 -3.07
CA ILE A 151 11.58 -11.26 -2.57
C ILE A 151 12.10 -9.84 -2.85
N LEU A 152 13.06 -9.70 -3.74
CA LEU A 152 13.60 -8.39 -4.15
C LEU A 152 12.48 -7.46 -4.66
N PHE A 153 11.61 -7.93 -5.54
CA PHE A 153 10.49 -7.15 -6.03
C PHE A 153 9.34 -7.07 -5.02
N PHE A 154 8.95 -8.20 -4.43
CA PHE A 154 7.77 -8.24 -3.56
C PHE A 154 7.95 -7.46 -2.25
N TRP A 155 9.17 -7.33 -1.77
CA TRP A 155 9.46 -6.66 -0.51
C TRP A 155 10.38 -5.47 -0.67
N VAL A 156 11.59 -5.65 -1.18
CA VAL A 156 12.60 -4.56 -1.21
C VAL A 156 12.15 -3.40 -2.08
N ALA A 157 11.71 -3.67 -3.32
CA ALA A 157 11.24 -2.62 -4.21
C ALA A 157 10.04 -1.86 -3.63
N ARG A 158 9.10 -2.57 -3.00
CA ARG A 158 7.95 -1.95 -2.34
C ARG A 158 8.33 -1.13 -1.12
N MET A 159 9.31 -1.56 -0.33
CA MET A 159 9.85 -0.75 0.78
C MET A 159 10.49 0.53 0.27
N VAL A 160 11.28 0.46 -0.80
CA VAL A 160 11.90 1.65 -1.40
C VAL A 160 10.83 2.60 -1.94
N MET A 161 9.89 2.10 -2.75
CA MET A 161 8.81 2.91 -3.31
C MET A 161 7.98 3.61 -2.24
N LEU A 162 7.51 2.86 -1.23
CA LEU A 162 6.67 3.43 -0.18
C LEU A 162 7.48 4.30 0.79
N GLY A 163 8.70 3.90 1.11
CA GLY A 163 9.59 4.69 1.94
C GLY A 163 9.84 6.07 1.35
N MET A 164 10.30 6.15 0.11
CA MET A 164 10.51 7.42 -0.59
C MET A 164 9.23 8.25 -0.66
N LYS A 165 8.09 7.62 -0.95
CA LYS A 165 6.81 8.32 -1.09
C LYS A 165 6.25 8.91 0.21
N LEU A 166 6.47 8.25 1.33
CA LEU A 166 5.86 8.59 2.62
C LEU A 166 6.79 9.38 3.53
N THR A 167 8.09 9.25 3.36
CA THR A 167 9.07 9.91 4.25
C THR A 167 9.83 11.07 3.59
N GLY A 168 9.78 11.20 2.28
CA GLY A 168 10.42 12.27 1.48
C GLY A 168 11.74 11.84 0.91
#